data_f0ec5e824533a48ce76d1c877dfb7325
#
_entry.id   f0ec5e824533a48ce76d1c877dfb7325
#
_cell.length_a   1.000
_cell.length_b   1.000
_cell.length_c   1.000
_cell.angle_alpha   90.00
_cell.angle_beta   90.00
_cell.angle_gamma   90.00
#
_symmetry.space_group_name_H-M   'P 1'
#
loop_
_entity.id
_entity.type
_entity.pdbx_description
1 polymer ?
#
loop_
_entity_poly.entity_id
_entity_poly.type
_entity_poly.pdbx_seq_one_letter_code
_entity_poly.pdbx_strand_id
1 'polypeptide(L)'
;MLIVQFAKIYNNIRHIIKKLLVINENFPQVIDTDNQTHYLLERAYAKQQELRSLFLQRELDINPLIVVQLPNNSDALCETVEKWFESKNVTVEAETLAIWLSGRHENVDGISNNNAESVAVIMKQAVATGWDCPRAHILVKLRENMDETFEVQTIGRIRRMPEAKHYENDFLDSCYLYTFDGKFTQGVKQSLGKSALEAKTLFLKNEHKTFTLTKEQRTMITDLRDPRKALMAIAQYVKKEFALTGNKKQNKIRLESKGFVFSEKIVLYNII
;
A
#
# COMPACT_ATOMS: atom_id res chain seq x y z
N MET A 1 -6.90 -30.76 -0.51
CA MET A 1 -5.78 -30.01 0.09
C MET A 1 -5.64 -28.58 -0.48
N LEU A 2 -5.86 -28.35 -1.77
CA LEU A 2 -5.79 -27.00 -2.39
C LEU A 2 -6.89 -26.04 -1.90
N ILE A 3 -8.10 -26.54 -1.66
CA ILE A 3 -9.24 -25.75 -1.17
C ILE A 3 -8.99 -25.19 0.24
N VAL A 4 -8.29 -25.94 1.09
CA VAL A 4 -7.94 -25.51 2.45
C VAL A 4 -6.87 -24.41 2.43
N GLN A 5 -5.93 -24.45 1.48
CA GLN A 5 -4.94 -23.39 1.28
C GLN A 5 -5.57 -22.10 0.73
N PHE A 6 -6.54 -22.20 -0.18
CA PHE A 6 -7.26 -21.03 -0.70
C PHE A 6 -8.15 -20.38 0.38
N ALA A 7 -8.81 -21.15 1.21
CA ALA A 7 -9.56 -20.64 2.36
C ALA A 7 -8.63 -19.97 3.39
N LYS A 8 -7.43 -20.50 3.63
CA LYS A 8 -6.41 -19.87 4.47
C LYS A 8 -5.89 -18.55 3.88
N ILE A 9 -5.63 -18.50 2.58
CA ILE A 9 -5.20 -17.27 1.90
C ILE A 9 -6.32 -16.23 1.94
N TYR A 10 -7.56 -16.63 1.70
CA TYR A 10 -8.71 -15.73 1.73
C TYR A 10 -9.00 -15.20 3.14
N ASN A 11 -8.85 -16.03 4.17
CA ASN A 11 -8.94 -15.59 5.57
C ASN A 11 -7.77 -14.67 5.95
N ASN A 12 -6.54 -14.94 5.50
CA ASN A 12 -5.40 -14.05 5.72
C ASN A 12 -5.60 -12.67 5.07
N ILE A 13 -6.17 -12.60 3.87
CA ILE A 13 -6.47 -11.32 3.21
C ILE A 13 -7.48 -10.49 4.01
N ARG A 14 -8.48 -11.11 4.64
CA ARG A 14 -9.45 -10.40 5.50
C ARG A 14 -8.81 -9.77 6.73
N HIS A 15 -7.73 -10.33 7.26
CA HIS A 15 -7.05 -9.84 8.45
C HIS A 15 -5.94 -8.80 8.16
N ILE A 16 -5.61 -8.57 6.89
CA ILE A 16 -4.57 -7.61 6.49
C ILE A 16 -5.04 -6.16 6.59
N ILE A 17 -6.35 -5.92 6.51
CA ILE A 17 -6.93 -4.58 6.43
C ILE A 17 -7.77 -4.30 7.68
N LYS A 18 -7.59 -3.11 8.27
CA LYS A 18 -8.43 -2.60 9.37
C LYS A 18 -9.90 -2.60 8.96
N LYS A 19 -10.76 -3.04 9.86
CA LYS A 19 -12.21 -3.24 9.63
C LYS A 19 -12.91 -1.92 9.29
N LEU A 20 -12.57 -0.85 10.02
CA LEU A 20 -13.27 0.42 9.95
C LEU A 20 -12.31 1.58 9.68
N LEU A 21 -12.81 2.60 8.98
CA LEU A 21 -12.23 3.92 8.94
C LEU A 21 -13.18 4.87 9.70
N VAL A 22 -12.72 5.40 10.81
CA VAL A 22 -13.46 6.35 11.65
C VAL A 22 -13.05 7.76 11.25
N ILE A 23 -14.00 8.57 10.83
CA ILE A 23 -13.74 9.93 10.36
C ILE A 23 -14.25 10.92 11.40
N ASN A 24 -13.36 11.83 11.85
CA ASN A 24 -13.68 12.93 12.74
C ASN A 24 -14.42 12.47 14.01
N GLU A 25 -13.90 11.46 14.69
CA GLU A 25 -14.47 10.94 15.92
C GLU A 25 -14.66 12.05 16.97
N ASN A 26 -15.89 12.16 17.49
CA ASN A 26 -16.25 13.13 18.53
C ASN A 26 -15.98 14.61 18.20
N PHE A 27 -16.12 15.00 16.90
CA PHE A 27 -16.01 16.40 16.53
C PHE A 27 -17.22 17.20 17.01
N PRO A 28 -17.03 18.38 17.59
CA PRO A 28 -18.13 19.31 17.87
C PRO A 28 -18.69 19.88 16.56
N GLN A 29 -19.91 20.38 16.61
CA GLN A 29 -20.58 20.94 15.43
C GLN A 29 -19.93 22.26 14.94
N VAL A 30 -19.30 23.00 15.84
CA VAL A 30 -18.66 24.29 15.55
C VAL A 30 -17.26 24.30 16.18
N ILE A 31 -16.25 24.64 15.40
CA ILE A 31 -14.87 24.86 15.83
C ILE A 31 -14.42 26.20 15.30
N ASP A 32 -13.78 26.98 16.15
CA ASP A 32 -13.15 28.26 15.76
C ASP A 32 -12.05 28.01 14.73
N THR A 33 -12.06 28.77 13.63
CA THR A 33 -11.17 28.60 12.50
C THR A 33 -9.69 28.77 12.88
N ASP A 34 -9.39 29.62 13.87
CA ASP A 34 -8.01 29.92 14.24
C ASP A 34 -7.31 28.79 14.99
N ASN A 35 -8.07 27.84 15.53
CA ASN A 35 -7.57 26.72 16.34
C ASN A 35 -7.72 25.34 15.67
N GLN A 36 -8.11 25.31 14.41
CA GLN A 36 -8.42 24.02 13.73
C GLN A 36 -7.23 23.03 13.72
N THR A 37 -6.03 23.50 13.37
CA THR A 37 -4.83 22.66 13.34
C THR A 37 -4.53 22.07 14.72
N HIS A 38 -4.52 22.89 15.76
CA HIS A 38 -4.27 22.44 17.14
C HIS A 38 -5.33 21.42 17.59
N TYR A 39 -6.60 21.67 17.26
CA TYR A 39 -7.67 20.75 17.59
C TYR A 39 -7.49 19.37 16.94
N LEU A 40 -7.15 19.33 15.64
CA LEU A 40 -6.91 18.07 14.92
C LEU A 40 -5.73 17.30 15.54
N LEU A 41 -4.63 17.99 15.85
CA LEU A 41 -3.45 17.40 16.47
C LEU A 41 -3.76 16.87 17.86
N GLU A 42 -4.51 17.61 18.70
CA GLU A 42 -4.92 17.18 20.04
C GLU A 42 -5.76 15.92 19.99
N ARG A 43 -6.74 15.86 19.07
CA ARG A 43 -7.58 14.67 18.88
C ARG A 43 -6.77 13.45 18.42
N ALA A 44 -5.85 13.66 17.48
CA ALA A 44 -4.99 12.62 16.96
C ALA A 44 -4.04 12.07 18.04
N TYR A 45 -3.44 12.97 18.82
CA TYR A 45 -2.53 12.60 19.90
C TYR A 45 -3.25 11.84 21.03
N ALA A 46 -4.41 12.33 21.47
CA ALA A 46 -5.23 11.63 22.45
C ALA A 46 -5.62 10.22 21.98
N LYS A 47 -5.98 10.07 20.69
CA LYS A 47 -6.30 8.77 20.11
C LYS A 47 -5.06 7.86 20.04
N GLN A 48 -3.90 8.39 19.72
CA GLN A 48 -2.66 7.62 19.70
C GLN A 48 -2.32 7.07 21.08
N GLN A 49 -2.44 7.89 22.13
CA GLN A 49 -2.21 7.45 23.52
C GLN A 49 -3.22 6.37 23.95
N GLU A 50 -4.50 6.52 23.58
CA GLU A 50 -5.53 5.52 23.82
C GLU A 50 -5.19 4.19 23.16
N LEU A 51 -4.85 4.21 21.87
CA LEU A 51 -4.49 2.99 21.12
C LEU A 51 -3.22 2.35 21.66
N ARG A 52 -2.19 3.14 21.99
CA ARG A 52 -0.97 2.63 22.60
C ARG A 52 -1.26 1.91 23.91
N SER A 53 -2.07 2.51 24.77
CA SER A 53 -2.51 1.90 26.04
C SER A 53 -3.25 0.57 25.80
N LEU A 54 -4.15 0.52 24.82
CA LEU A 54 -4.91 -0.70 24.49
C LEU A 54 -4.00 -1.81 23.92
N PHE A 55 -2.99 -1.47 23.14
CA PHE A 55 -1.99 -2.46 22.69
C PHE A 55 -1.16 -3.01 23.83
N LEU A 56 -0.69 -2.15 24.72
CA LEU A 56 0.10 -2.55 25.91
C LEU A 56 -0.70 -3.44 26.87
N GLN A 57 -2.00 -3.13 27.11
CA GLN A 57 -2.89 -3.96 27.90
C GLN A 57 -3.05 -5.39 27.35
N ARG A 58 -2.74 -5.59 26.07
CA ARG A 58 -2.78 -6.88 25.39
C ARG A 58 -1.41 -7.52 25.20
N GLU A 59 -0.41 -6.97 25.88
CA GLU A 59 0.99 -7.43 25.76
C GLU A 59 1.54 -7.31 24.33
N LEU A 60 1.02 -6.37 23.54
CA LEU A 60 1.45 -6.11 22.17
C LEU A 60 2.31 -4.85 22.14
N ASP A 61 3.58 -5.00 21.75
CA ASP A 61 4.48 -3.87 21.60
C ASP A 61 4.34 -3.21 20.23
N ILE A 62 3.18 -2.55 20.06
CA ILE A 62 2.85 -1.78 18.85
C ILE A 62 2.66 -0.33 19.25
N ASN A 63 3.49 0.56 18.70
CA ASN A 63 3.40 2.00 18.90
C ASN A 63 2.61 2.62 17.70
N PRO A 64 1.32 2.97 17.85
CA PRO A 64 0.54 3.55 16.78
C PRO A 64 1.15 4.86 16.28
N LEU A 65 1.27 5.01 14.94
CA LEU A 65 1.86 6.20 14.33
C LEU A 65 0.75 7.16 13.88
N ILE A 66 0.95 8.45 14.19
CA ILE A 66 0.20 9.56 13.62
C ILE A 66 0.89 10.00 12.34
N VAL A 67 0.16 10.05 11.23
CA VAL A 67 0.61 10.62 9.97
C VAL A 67 0.02 12.02 9.82
N VAL A 68 0.85 13.06 9.82
CA VAL A 68 0.42 14.45 9.60
C VAL A 68 0.74 14.85 8.17
N GLN A 69 -0.30 15.03 7.36
CA GLN A 69 -0.16 15.40 5.97
C GLN A 69 -0.35 16.91 5.76
N LEU A 70 0.73 17.58 5.35
CA LEU A 70 0.76 19.01 5.09
C LEU A 70 0.49 19.34 3.62
N PRO A 71 -0.05 20.55 3.30
CA PRO A 71 -0.11 21.07 1.95
C PRO A 71 1.29 21.36 1.39
N ASN A 72 1.38 21.52 0.06
CA ASN A 72 2.60 22.03 -0.55
C ASN A 72 2.82 23.48 -0.12
N ASN A 73 4.07 23.95 -0.07
CA ASN A 73 4.42 25.30 0.32
C ASN A 73 3.84 25.73 1.69
N SER A 74 4.04 24.89 2.71
CA SER A 74 3.48 25.07 4.05
C SER A 74 4.55 25.08 5.15
N ASP A 75 5.66 25.77 4.93
CA ASP A 75 6.78 25.72 5.89
C ASP A 75 6.39 26.31 7.25
N ALA A 76 5.66 27.41 7.28
CA ALA A 76 5.13 27.99 8.52
C ALA A 76 4.15 27.06 9.25
N LEU A 77 3.32 26.30 8.51
CA LEU A 77 2.43 25.31 9.10
C LEU A 77 3.22 24.11 9.63
N CYS A 78 4.30 23.72 8.95
CA CYS A 78 5.20 22.67 9.42
C CYS A 78 5.81 23.06 10.77
N GLU A 79 6.37 24.25 10.89
CA GLU A 79 6.90 24.79 12.16
C GLU A 79 5.83 24.81 13.27
N THR A 80 4.61 25.20 12.93
CA THR A 80 3.50 25.22 13.89
C THR A 80 3.19 23.82 14.39
N VAL A 81 3.18 22.82 13.50
CA VAL A 81 2.95 21.41 13.86
C VAL A 81 4.10 20.86 14.69
N GLU A 82 5.34 21.16 14.31
CA GLU A 82 6.53 20.74 15.09
C GLU A 82 6.49 21.32 16.51
N LYS A 83 6.31 22.64 16.66
CA LYS A 83 6.19 23.30 17.98
C LYS A 83 5.05 22.73 18.82
N TRP A 84 3.94 22.36 18.16
CA TRP A 84 2.84 21.72 18.87
C TRP A 84 3.27 20.36 19.45
N PHE A 85 3.95 19.53 18.66
CA PHE A 85 4.46 18.24 19.13
C PHE A 85 5.54 18.40 20.21
N GLU A 86 6.43 19.39 20.08
CA GLU A 86 7.42 19.74 21.10
C GLU A 86 6.75 20.05 22.45
N SER A 87 5.60 20.75 22.44
CA SER A 87 4.84 21.04 23.66
C SER A 87 4.30 19.78 24.36
N LYS A 88 4.28 18.63 23.65
CA LYS A 88 3.90 17.31 24.17
C LYS A 88 5.13 16.42 24.44
N ASN A 89 6.34 16.98 24.41
CA ASN A 89 7.62 16.25 24.50
C ASN A 89 7.81 15.20 23.37
N VAL A 90 7.21 15.44 22.21
CA VAL A 90 7.40 14.63 20.99
C VAL A 90 8.30 15.41 20.06
N THR A 91 9.59 15.06 20.01
CA THR A 91 10.63 15.83 19.33
C THR A 91 11.48 14.96 18.42
N VAL A 92 12.19 15.61 17.50
CA VAL A 92 13.14 14.94 16.59
C VAL A 92 14.34 14.40 17.36
N GLU A 93 14.84 15.17 18.34
CA GLU A 93 16.01 14.81 19.15
C GLU A 93 15.74 13.58 20.03
N ALA A 94 14.51 13.42 20.51
CA ALA A 94 14.07 12.25 21.25
C ALA A 94 13.66 11.06 20.37
N GLU A 95 13.82 11.16 19.03
CA GLU A 95 13.41 10.17 18.03
C GLU A 95 11.90 9.86 18.04
N THR A 96 11.10 10.64 18.76
CA THR A 96 9.65 10.45 18.89
C THR A 96 8.86 11.17 17.79
N LEU A 97 9.48 12.15 17.10
CA LEU A 97 8.96 12.83 15.93
C LEU A 97 9.81 12.49 14.70
N ALA A 98 9.18 12.06 13.63
CA ALA A 98 9.81 11.84 12.34
C ALA A 98 9.42 12.96 11.35
N ILE A 99 10.35 13.35 10.49
CA ILE A 99 10.13 14.33 9.43
C ILE A 99 10.44 13.68 8.09
N TRP A 100 9.49 13.74 7.17
CA TRP A 100 9.65 13.24 5.81
C TRP A 100 9.20 14.29 4.79
N LEU A 101 10.09 15.23 4.53
CA LEU A 101 9.88 16.34 3.61
C LEU A 101 10.93 16.31 2.50
N SER A 102 10.68 17.01 1.40
CA SER A 102 11.70 17.17 0.36
C SER A 102 12.93 17.89 0.94
N GLY A 103 14.05 17.19 0.98
CA GLY A 103 15.31 17.74 1.52
C GLY A 103 15.49 17.66 3.04
N ARG A 104 14.50 17.13 3.79
CA ARG A 104 14.60 16.91 5.25
C ARG A 104 14.00 15.56 5.62
N HIS A 105 14.85 14.59 5.95
CA HIS A 105 14.49 13.25 6.37
C HIS A 105 15.11 12.95 7.72
N GLU A 106 14.30 12.89 8.77
CA GLU A 106 14.72 12.69 10.15
C GLU A 106 13.87 11.59 10.78
N ASN A 107 14.51 10.64 11.45
CA ASN A 107 13.89 9.51 12.14
C ASN A 107 12.95 8.67 11.28
N VAL A 108 13.20 8.59 9.96
CA VAL A 108 12.36 7.84 9.02
C VAL A 108 12.80 6.39 8.85
N ASP A 109 14.07 6.08 9.19
CA ASP A 109 14.60 4.74 9.09
C ASP A 109 13.95 3.84 10.16
N GLY A 110 13.44 2.69 9.71
CA GLY A 110 12.77 1.76 10.63
C GLY A 110 11.40 2.23 11.13
N ILE A 111 10.88 3.37 10.66
CA ILE A 111 9.57 3.91 11.10
C ILE A 111 8.41 2.92 10.92
N SER A 112 8.53 1.96 10.02
CA SER A 112 7.52 0.93 9.80
C SER A 112 7.54 -0.22 10.82
N ASN A 113 8.58 -0.31 11.65
CA ASN A 113 8.65 -1.31 12.71
C ASN A 113 7.55 -1.04 13.74
N ASN A 114 6.87 -2.09 14.19
CA ASN A 114 5.72 -1.95 15.09
C ASN A 114 6.06 -1.22 16.38
N ASN A 115 7.26 -1.41 16.93
CA ASN A 115 7.75 -0.84 18.18
C ASN A 115 8.64 0.38 18.00
N ALA A 116 8.74 0.97 16.80
CA ALA A 116 9.54 2.18 16.61
C ALA A 116 9.06 3.32 17.52
N GLU A 117 10.01 4.10 18.06
CA GLU A 117 9.77 5.15 19.05
C GLU A 117 8.92 6.30 18.51
N SER A 118 8.97 6.55 17.19
CA SER A 118 8.25 7.65 16.58
C SER A 118 6.74 7.56 16.83
N VAL A 119 6.18 8.59 17.43
CA VAL A 119 4.76 8.80 17.72
C VAL A 119 4.05 9.43 16.52
N ALA A 120 4.75 10.32 15.82
CA ALA A 120 4.22 11.05 14.68
C ALA A 120 5.24 11.15 13.54
N VAL A 121 4.74 11.29 12.31
CA VAL A 121 5.52 11.66 11.13
C VAL A 121 4.85 12.81 10.40
N ILE A 122 5.63 13.84 10.07
CA ILE A 122 5.19 15.00 9.28
C ILE A 122 5.62 14.80 7.84
N MET A 123 4.67 14.92 6.89
CA MET A 123 4.95 14.76 5.47
C MET A 123 4.10 15.69 4.60
N LYS A 124 4.62 16.12 3.43
CA LYS A 124 3.88 16.97 2.47
C LYS A 124 3.18 16.18 1.40
N GLN A 125 3.80 15.15 0.85
CA GLN A 125 3.20 14.29 -0.15
C GLN A 125 2.88 12.94 0.45
N ALA A 126 1.80 12.31 -0.01
CA ALA A 126 1.60 10.92 0.32
C ALA A 126 2.82 10.20 -0.17
N VAL A 127 3.46 9.69 0.78
CA VAL A 127 4.63 8.88 0.76
C VAL A 127 4.83 8.24 -0.58
N ALA A 128 6.00 8.50 -1.13
CA ALA A 128 6.51 7.91 -2.35
C ALA A 128 6.05 6.46 -2.50
N THR A 129 5.76 6.07 -3.72
CA THR A 129 5.45 4.70 -4.12
C THR A 129 6.36 3.74 -3.37
N GLY A 130 5.78 2.92 -2.49
CA GLY A 130 6.53 1.91 -1.73
C GLY A 130 6.49 2.00 -0.20
N TRP A 131 6.06 3.11 0.40
CA TRP A 131 5.95 3.17 1.86
C TRP A 131 4.83 2.27 2.39
N ASP A 132 5.18 1.41 3.29
CA ASP A 132 4.29 0.50 3.98
C ASP A 132 4.53 0.61 5.48
N CYS A 133 3.55 1.14 6.21
CA CYS A 133 3.63 1.32 7.65
C CYS A 133 2.32 0.88 8.30
N PRO A 134 2.13 -0.41 8.56
CA PRO A 134 0.88 -0.95 9.10
C PRO A 134 0.52 -0.39 10.49
N ARG A 135 1.52 0.03 11.28
CA ARG A 135 1.28 0.70 12.56
C ARG A 135 0.75 2.14 12.43
N ALA A 136 0.70 2.71 11.23
CA ALA A 136 0.01 3.97 10.99
C ALA A 136 -1.50 3.78 11.16
N HIS A 137 -2.04 4.26 12.28
CA HIS A 137 -3.46 4.14 12.61
C HIS A 137 -4.21 5.44 12.43
N ILE A 138 -3.51 6.57 12.44
CA ILE A 138 -4.12 7.89 12.52
C ILE A 138 -3.57 8.75 11.39
N LEU A 139 -4.46 9.38 10.63
CA LEU A 139 -4.15 10.38 9.61
C LEU A 139 -4.73 11.72 10.01
N VAL A 140 -3.89 12.72 10.16
CA VAL A 140 -4.28 14.13 10.25
C VAL A 140 -4.04 14.76 8.89
N LYS A 141 -5.10 15.16 8.21
CA LYS A 141 -5.01 15.80 6.90
C LYS A 141 -5.23 17.30 7.05
N LEU A 142 -4.13 18.06 6.93
CA LEU A 142 -4.14 19.52 6.93
C LEU A 142 -4.12 20.10 5.52
N ARG A 143 -4.10 19.23 4.51
CA ARG A 143 -4.07 19.57 3.10
C ARG A 143 -5.47 19.55 2.49
N GLU A 144 -5.81 20.58 1.75
CA GLU A 144 -7.04 20.68 0.98
C GLU A 144 -6.78 20.42 -0.51
N ASN A 145 -7.83 20.07 -1.27
CA ASN A 145 -7.84 19.98 -2.73
C ASN A 145 -6.76 19.06 -3.32
N MET A 146 -6.80 17.79 -2.98
CA MET A 146 -5.96 16.76 -3.61
C MET A 146 -6.71 16.01 -4.70
N ASP A 147 -5.94 15.36 -5.59
CA ASP A 147 -6.47 14.39 -6.55
C ASP A 147 -7.09 13.19 -5.80
N GLU A 148 -8.31 12.82 -6.17
CA GLU A 148 -9.10 11.74 -5.56
C GLU A 148 -8.34 10.40 -5.54
N THR A 149 -7.59 10.10 -6.61
CA THR A 149 -6.77 8.87 -6.72
C THR A 149 -5.70 8.79 -5.62
N PHE A 150 -5.07 9.92 -5.33
CA PHE A 150 -4.02 10.02 -4.34
C PHE A 150 -4.58 9.91 -2.91
N GLU A 151 -5.76 10.45 -2.68
CA GLU A 151 -6.47 10.36 -1.40
C GLU A 151 -6.81 8.91 -1.04
N VAL A 152 -7.35 8.16 -1.99
CA VAL A 152 -7.67 6.74 -1.83
C VAL A 152 -6.41 5.91 -1.53
N GLN A 153 -5.29 6.21 -2.17
CA GLN A 153 -4.02 5.52 -1.91
C GLN A 153 -3.48 5.77 -0.49
N THR A 154 -3.53 6.99 -0.01
CA THR A 154 -3.08 7.34 1.35
C THR A 154 -3.90 6.61 2.41
N ILE A 155 -5.23 6.59 2.25
CA ILE A 155 -6.12 5.86 3.15
C ILE A 155 -5.88 4.35 3.07
N GLY A 156 -5.65 3.81 1.88
CA GLY A 156 -5.33 2.41 1.70
C GLY A 156 -4.12 1.95 2.52
N ARG A 157 -3.16 2.85 2.75
CA ARG A 157 -1.94 2.55 3.52
C ARG A 157 -2.18 2.50 5.02
N ILE A 158 -2.90 3.48 5.58
CA ILE A 158 -3.22 3.49 7.02
C ILE A 158 -4.22 2.39 7.41
N ARG A 159 -4.89 1.78 6.43
CA ARG A 159 -5.82 0.66 6.67
C ARG A 159 -5.13 -0.70 6.85
N ARG A 160 -3.83 -0.81 6.66
CA ARG A 160 -3.13 -2.09 6.86
C ARG A 160 -3.01 -2.44 8.33
N MET A 161 -3.19 -3.74 8.65
CA MET A 161 -3.02 -4.24 10.01
C MET A 161 -1.54 -4.49 10.34
N PRO A 162 -1.06 -4.12 11.54
CA PRO A 162 0.35 -4.25 11.93
C PRO A 162 0.92 -5.66 11.80
N GLU A 163 0.17 -6.67 12.19
CA GLU A 163 0.64 -8.06 12.17
C GLU A 163 -0.17 -8.94 11.20
N ALA A 164 -0.82 -8.30 10.21
CA ALA A 164 -1.73 -8.96 9.29
C ALA A 164 -2.80 -9.83 10.00
N LYS A 165 -3.22 -9.41 11.21
CA LYS A 165 -4.26 -10.06 12.01
C LYS A 165 -5.16 -9.03 12.66
N HIS A 166 -6.42 -9.39 12.95
CA HIS A 166 -7.31 -8.59 13.79
C HIS A 166 -7.10 -8.93 15.26
N TYR A 167 -7.31 -7.93 16.12
CA TYR A 167 -7.12 -8.05 17.56
C TYR A 167 -8.43 -8.30 18.30
N GLU A 168 -9.52 -8.53 17.56
CA GLU A 168 -10.89 -8.68 18.10
C GLU A 168 -11.27 -7.51 19.02
N ASN A 169 -10.88 -6.30 18.59
CA ASN A 169 -11.17 -5.05 19.26
C ASN A 169 -11.38 -3.97 18.20
N ASP A 170 -12.57 -3.40 18.15
CA ASP A 170 -12.95 -2.46 17.11
C ASP A 170 -12.09 -1.20 17.09
N PHE A 171 -11.54 -0.77 18.23
CA PHE A 171 -10.61 0.37 18.28
C PHE A 171 -9.27 0.03 17.62
N LEU A 172 -8.68 -1.13 17.95
CA LEU A 172 -7.40 -1.58 17.39
C LEU A 172 -7.50 -2.05 15.95
N ASP A 173 -8.67 -2.56 15.56
CA ASP A 173 -8.95 -3.00 14.19
C ASP A 173 -9.47 -1.86 13.30
N SER A 174 -9.39 -0.60 13.77
CA SER A 174 -9.80 0.61 13.05
C SER A 174 -8.64 1.53 12.75
N CYS A 175 -8.80 2.39 11.73
CA CYS A 175 -7.95 3.55 11.51
C CYS A 175 -8.79 4.83 11.61
N TYR A 176 -8.13 5.95 11.90
CA TYR A 176 -8.75 7.21 12.25
C TYR A 176 -8.29 8.31 11.32
N LEU A 177 -9.23 9.11 10.85
CA LEU A 177 -8.98 10.28 10.00
C LEU A 177 -9.50 11.53 10.66
N TYR A 178 -8.65 12.52 10.82
CA TYR A 178 -8.99 13.84 11.34
C TYR A 178 -8.71 14.91 10.29
N THR A 179 -9.75 15.65 9.87
CA THR A 179 -9.64 16.69 8.85
C THR A 179 -10.84 17.61 8.86
N PHE A 180 -10.69 18.85 8.44
CA PHE A 180 -11.79 19.79 8.15
C PHE A 180 -12.17 19.83 6.67
N ASP A 181 -11.46 19.09 5.81
CA ASP A 181 -11.79 19.00 4.39
C ASP A 181 -13.09 18.19 4.18
N GLY A 182 -14.21 18.92 4.08
CA GLY A 182 -15.54 18.32 3.89
C GLY A 182 -15.71 17.62 2.54
N LYS A 183 -15.05 18.10 1.48
CA LYS A 183 -15.10 17.47 0.15
C LYS A 183 -14.40 16.14 0.19
N PHE A 184 -13.23 16.10 0.81
CA PHE A 184 -12.47 14.88 1.02
C PHE A 184 -13.28 13.83 1.82
N THR A 185 -13.88 14.22 2.93
CA THR A 185 -14.68 13.28 3.75
C THR A 185 -15.87 12.72 2.99
N GLN A 186 -16.50 13.50 2.10
CA GLN A 186 -17.57 13.01 1.23
C GLN A 186 -17.05 12.06 0.16
N GLY A 187 -15.94 12.38 -0.51
CA GLY A 187 -15.29 11.54 -1.50
C GLY A 187 -14.87 10.19 -0.90
N VAL A 188 -14.25 10.22 0.27
CA VAL A 188 -13.87 9.02 1.02
C VAL A 188 -15.08 8.16 1.37
N LYS A 189 -16.15 8.74 1.89
CA LYS A 189 -17.40 8.03 2.20
C LYS A 189 -18.01 7.40 0.96
N GLN A 190 -17.98 8.08 -0.18
CA GLN A 190 -18.48 7.55 -1.45
C GLN A 190 -17.59 6.44 -2.02
N SER A 191 -16.29 6.63 -2.00
CA SER A 191 -15.30 5.68 -2.54
C SER A 191 -15.19 4.44 -1.66
N LEU A 192 -15.06 4.59 -0.35
CA LEU A 192 -14.98 3.47 0.59
C LEU A 192 -16.35 2.85 0.88
N GLY A 193 -17.44 3.64 0.85
CA GLY A 193 -18.79 3.14 1.01
C GLY A 193 -19.19 2.15 -0.07
N LYS A 194 -18.74 2.37 -1.30
CA LYS A 194 -18.96 1.42 -2.40
C LYS A 194 -18.05 0.20 -2.38
N SER A 195 -16.85 0.29 -1.77
CA SER A 195 -15.85 -0.79 -1.78
C SER A 195 -15.59 -1.45 -0.43
N ALA A 196 -15.85 -0.78 0.68
CA ALA A 196 -15.58 -1.29 2.02
C ALA A 196 -16.84 -1.78 2.76
N LEU A 197 -18.01 -1.20 2.46
CA LEU A 197 -19.30 -1.71 2.96
C LEU A 197 -19.89 -2.80 2.06
N GLU A 198 -19.53 -2.84 0.80
CA GLU A 198 -19.73 -3.99 -0.05
C GLU A 198 -18.42 -4.79 -0.11
N ALA A 199 -18.09 -5.51 0.93
CA ALA A 199 -17.41 -6.77 0.74
C ALA A 199 -18.38 -7.61 -0.09
N LYS A 200 -18.40 -7.38 -1.42
CA LYS A 200 -19.08 -8.28 -2.34
C LYS A 200 -18.43 -9.63 -2.10
N THR A 201 -19.17 -10.50 -1.46
CA THR A 201 -18.79 -11.90 -1.40
C THR A 201 -18.85 -12.37 -2.84
N LEU A 202 -17.71 -12.33 -3.53
CA LEU A 202 -17.60 -12.86 -4.87
C LEU A 202 -17.75 -14.35 -4.75
N PHE A 203 -18.92 -14.86 -5.04
CA PHE A 203 -19.13 -16.28 -5.21
C PHE A 203 -18.60 -16.66 -6.59
N LEU A 204 -17.67 -17.59 -6.64
CA LEU A 204 -17.34 -18.28 -7.88
C LEU A 204 -18.64 -18.85 -8.45
N LYS A 205 -18.97 -18.50 -9.70
CA LYS A 205 -20.08 -19.14 -10.41
C LYS A 205 -19.89 -20.64 -10.39
N ASN A 206 -20.99 -21.40 -10.31
CA ASN A 206 -20.94 -22.87 -10.21
C ASN A 206 -20.09 -23.52 -11.30
N GLU A 207 -20.06 -22.97 -12.50
CA GLU A 207 -19.24 -23.36 -13.64
C GLU A 207 -17.73 -23.21 -13.43
N HIS A 208 -17.30 -22.38 -12.45
CA HIS A 208 -15.89 -22.13 -12.14
C HIS A 208 -15.46 -22.63 -10.75
N LYS A 209 -16.31 -23.43 -10.08
CA LYS A 209 -16.00 -24.00 -8.75
C LYS A 209 -14.84 -24.98 -8.78
N THR A 210 -14.57 -25.57 -9.93
CA THR A 210 -13.45 -26.48 -10.15
C THR A 210 -12.65 -26.01 -11.34
N PHE A 211 -11.36 -25.76 -11.14
CA PHE A 211 -10.42 -25.52 -12.21
C PHE A 211 -9.14 -26.30 -11.92
N THR A 212 -8.55 -26.84 -12.95
CA THR A 212 -7.29 -27.56 -12.86
C THR A 212 -6.15 -26.58 -13.10
N LEU A 213 -5.35 -26.34 -12.06
CA LEU A 213 -4.08 -25.64 -12.21
C LEU A 213 -3.00 -26.66 -12.56
N THR A 214 -2.52 -26.61 -13.78
CA THR A 214 -1.30 -27.34 -14.15
C THR A 214 -0.12 -26.57 -13.57
N LYS A 215 0.52 -27.14 -12.55
CA LYS A 215 1.77 -26.60 -12.01
C LYS A 215 2.89 -26.97 -12.98
N GLU A 216 3.24 -26.05 -13.85
CA GLU A 216 4.53 -26.13 -14.53
C GLU A 216 5.63 -25.74 -13.55
N GLN A 217 6.49 -26.73 -13.24
CA GLN A 217 7.68 -26.45 -12.49
C GLN A 217 8.61 -25.64 -13.39
N ARG A 218 8.65 -24.31 -13.17
CA ARG A 218 9.67 -23.47 -13.80
C ARG A 218 11.02 -23.98 -13.30
N THR A 219 11.74 -24.67 -14.16
CA THR A 219 13.16 -24.95 -13.96
C THR A 219 13.84 -23.63 -13.64
N MET A 220 14.64 -23.62 -12.60
CA MET A 220 15.28 -22.39 -12.10
C MET A 220 15.93 -21.60 -13.24
N ILE A 221 15.75 -20.30 -13.20
CA ILE A 221 16.25 -19.27 -14.13
C ILE A 221 17.77 -19.35 -14.43
N THR A 222 18.50 -20.17 -13.69
CA THR A 222 19.94 -20.44 -13.93
C THR A 222 20.25 -20.99 -15.31
N ASP A 223 19.36 -21.72 -15.95
CA ASP A 223 19.58 -22.25 -17.30
C ASP A 223 19.36 -21.21 -18.42
N LEU A 224 18.63 -20.12 -18.14
CA LEU A 224 18.42 -19.01 -19.09
C LEU A 224 19.62 -18.05 -19.17
N ARG A 225 20.60 -18.16 -18.27
CA ARG A 225 21.83 -17.36 -18.31
C ARG A 225 22.84 -17.86 -19.35
N ASP A 226 22.66 -19.08 -19.87
CA ASP A 226 23.45 -19.57 -20.99
C ASP A 226 22.75 -19.27 -22.33
N PRO A 227 23.27 -18.32 -23.14
CA PRO A 227 22.64 -17.94 -24.40
C PRO A 227 22.48 -19.12 -25.37
N ARG A 228 23.34 -20.14 -25.28
CA ARG A 228 23.27 -21.32 -26.13
C ARG A 228 22.08 -22.18 -25.74
N LYS A 229 21.86 -22.41 -24.45
CA LYS A 229 20.70 -23.16 -23.95
C LYS A 229 19.38 -22.43 -24.25
N ALA A 230 19.35 -21.11 -24.10
CA ALA A 230 18.20 -20.30 -24.47
C ALA A 230 17.87 -20.40 -25.97
N LEU A 231 18.86 -20.29 -26.84
CA LEU A 231 18.67 -20.49 -28.27
C LEU A 231 18.20 -21.91 -28.64
N MET A 232 18.74 -22.93 -27.97
CA MET A 232 18.28 -24.32 -28.16
C MET A 232 16.83 -24.50 -27.74
N ALA A 233 16.41 -23.94 -26.61
CA ALA A 233 15.06 -23.99 -26.12
C ALA A 233 14.09 -23.28 -27.09
N ILE A 234 14.44 -22.10 -27.56
CA ILE A 234 13.68 -21.35 -28.58
C ILE A 234 13.56 -22.16 -29.88
N ALA A 235 14.68 -22.70 -30.35
CA ALA A 235 14.71 -23.50 -31.57
C ALA A 235 13.83 -24.77 -31.45
N GLN A 236 13.85 -25.45 -30.30
CA GLN A 236 13.00 -26.62 -30.02
C GLN A 236 11.54 -26.22 -29.98
N TYR A 237 11.19 -25.11 -29.31
CA TYR A 237 9.84 -24.60 -29.27
C TYR A 237 9.31 -24.30 -30.67
N VAL A 238 10.07 -23.50 -31.45
CA VAL A 238 9.69 -23.13 -32.82
C VAL A 238 9.54 -24.37 -33.70
N LYS A 239 10.47 -25.31 -33.59
CA LYS A 239 10.41 -26.58 -34.33
C LYS A 239 9.14 -27.37 -34.02
N LYS A 240 8.75 -27.44 -32.76
CA LYS A 240 7.55 -28.16 -32.30
C LYS A 240 6.27 -27.42 -32.71
N GLU A 241 6.20 -26.12 -32.41
CA GLU A 241 5.00 -25.28 -32.62
C GLU A 241 4.64 -25.18 -34.11
N PHE A 242 5.64 -25.01 -34.96
CA PHE A 242 5.43 -24.89 -36.40
C PHE A 242 5.66 -26.19 -37.18
N ALA A 243 5.79 -27.31 -36.51
CA ALA A 243 6.00 -28.63 -37.09
C ALA A 243 7.12 -28.64 -38.16
N LEU A 244 8.27 -28.00 -37.83
CA LEU A 244 9.38 -27.87 -38.77
C LEU A 244 10.10 -29.20 -38.99
N THR A 245 10.46 -29.45 -40.23
CA THR A 245 11.14 -30.68 -40.69
C THR A 245 12.62 -30.42 -41.01
N GLY A 246 13.34 -31.44 -41.51
CA GLY A 246 14.71 -31.26 -42.01
C GLY A 246 14.80 -30.45 -43.30
N ASN A 247 13.68 -30.19 -44.02
CA ASN A 247 13.68 -29.48 -45.28
C ASN A 247 13.57 -27.95 -45.11
N LYS A 248 14.67 -27.24 -45.29
CA LYS A 248 14.74 -25.77 -45.07
C LYS A 248 13.77 -24.99 -45.98
N LYS A 249 13.61 -25.40 -47.24
CA LYS A 249 12.74 -24.68 -48.20
C LYS A 249 11.26 -24.77 -47.77
N GLN A 250 10.80 -25.96 -47.36
CA GLN A 250 9.44 -26.16 -46.91
C GLN A 250 9.19 -25.44 -45.56
N ASN A 251 10.18 -25.46 -44.65
CA ASN A 251 10.10 -24.74 -43.40
C ASN A 251 9.95 -23.23 -43.61
N LYS A 252 10.71 -22.65 -44.56
CA LYS A 252 10.62 -21.23 -44.89
C LYS A 252 9.21 -20.86 -45.35
N ILE A 253 8.67 -21.60 -46.33
CA ILE A 253 7.29 -21.38 -46.87
C ILE A 253 6.27 -21.47 -45.71
N ARG A 254 6.42 -22.47 -44.82
CA ARG A 254 5.50 -22.69 -43.69
C ARG A 254 5.53 -21.54 -42.70
N LEU A 255 6.72 -21.03 -42.38
CA LEU A 255 6.89 -19.90 -41.48
C LEU A 255 6.39 -18.60 -42.11
N GLU A 256 6.66 -18.36 -43.40
CA GLU A 256 6.14 -17.20 -44.14
C GLU A 256 4.60 -17.18 -44.18
N SER A 257 3.96 -18.34 -44.34
CA SER A 257 2.49 -18.44 -44.30
C SER A 257 1.92 -18.13 -42.90
N LYS A 258 2.75 -18.14 -41.86
CA LYS A 258 2.40 -17.75 -40.49
C LYS A 258 2.84 -16.32 -40.10
N GLY A 259 3.27 -15.52 -41.10
CA GLY A 259 3.63 -14.12 -40.92
C GLY A 259 5.09 -13.85 -40.56
N PHE A 260 5.96 -14.86 -40.58
CA PHE A 260 7.38 -14.63 -40.39
C PHE A 260 8.02 -14.01 -41.63
N VAL A 261 8.84 -13.00 -41.43
CA VAL A 261 9.59 -12.33 -42.48
C VAL A 261 11.08 -12.70 -42.36
N PHE A 262 11.66 -13.19 -43.43
CA PHE A 262 13.09 -13.50 -43.50
C PHE A 262 13.84 -12.35 -44.19
N SER A 263 14.77 -11.75 -43.46
CA SER A 263 15.65 -10.69 -43.95
C SER A 263 17.08 -11.21 -44.08
N GLU A 264 17.77 -10.78 -45.12
CA GLU A 264 19.21 -11.04 -45.29
C GLU A 264 20.08 -10.19 -44.34
N LYS A 265 19.51 -9.13 -43.75
CA LYS A 265 20.16 -8.27 -42.79
C LYS A 265 19.45 -8.34 -41.43
N ILE A 266 20.18 -8.78 -40.41
CA ILE A 266 19.76 -8.69 -39.02
C ILE A 266 20.14 -7.31 -38.51
N VAL A 267 19.16 -6.46 -38.24
CA VAL A 267 19.38 -5.18 -37.54
C VAL A 267 19.18 -5.45 -36.06
N LEU A 268 20.28 -5.49 -35.31
CA LEU A 268 20.21 -5.57 -33.84
C LEU A 268 19.98 -4.14 -33.33
N TYR A 269 18.80 -3.89 -32.78
CA TYR A 269 18.58 -2.70 -31.97
C TYR A 269 19.09 -3.01 -30.55
N ASN A 270 20.08 -2.24 -30.09
CA ASN A 270 20.42 -2.24 -28.67
C ASN A 270 19.23 -1.67 -27.89
N ILE A 271 18.52 -2.52 -27.20
CA ILE A 271 17.57 -2.11 -26.16
C ILE A 271 18.42 -1.89 -24.91
N ILE A 272 18.65 -0.62 -24.58
CA ILE A 272 19.26 -0.18 -23.33
C ILE A 272 18.20 -0.21 -22.23
#